data_c719b2df56f9448ff00bf4495045cdff
#
_entry.id   c719b2df56f9448ff00bf4495045cdff
#
_cell.length_a   1.000
_cell.length_b   1.000
_cell.length_c   1.000
_cell.angle_alpha   90.00
_cell.angle_beta   90.00
_cell.angle_gamma   90.00
#
_symmetry.space_group_name_H-M   'P 1'
#
loop_
_entity.id
_entity.type
_entity.pdbx_description
1 polymer ?
#
loop_
_entity_poly.entity_id
_entity_poly.type
_entity_poly.pdbx_seq_one_letter_code
_entity_poly.pdbx_strand_id
1 'polypeptide(L)'
;MVEQTKTDLVNDRQRAGELGKKILTVMAQLGTLDKDGVNMKQSYTFVSYEALNARLTEILPRNGLALIPSFDEYIEREIQNKSGQLVTRTIVKGTMMILDTTTGYAVKCRIIGADNDTAGKSGGKAETEAVKRFEMKLFHVTTKDEQDPDGHGIDINNPFAWNPGDPQSNQKPPQPQEFPMNQPQQPKGYPPPPQYGQYR
;
A
#
# COMPACT_ATOMS: atom_id res chain seq x y z
N MET A 1 20.46 -12.00 27.14
CA MET A 1 19.18 -12.43 26.50
C MET A 1 18.43 -13.20 27.56
N VAL A 2 17.27 -12.70 28.00
CA VAL A 2 16.41 -13.42 28.95
C VAL A 2 15.74 -14.53 28.14
N GLU A 3 15.91 -15.77 28.58
CA GLU A 3 15.30 -16.95 27.96
C GLU A 3 13.78 -16.87 28.17
N GLN A 4 13.04 -16.68 27.07
CA GLN A 4 11.58 -16.57 27.11
C GLN A 4 10.98 -17.93 27.43
N THR A 5 10.24 -18.05 28.50
CA THR A 5 9.65 -19.31 28.91
C THR A 5 8.52 -19.77 27.97
N LYS A 6 8.20 -21.08 27.94
CA LYS A 6 7.06 -21.57 27.15
C LYS A 6 5.74 -20.88 27.52
N THR A 7 5.56 -20.52 28.77
CA THR A 7 4.37 -19.82 29.28
C THR A 7 4.27 -18.42 28.69
N ASP A 8 5.39 -17.67 28.59
CA ASP A 8 5.41 -16.34 28.00
C ASP A 8 5.03 -16.37 26.52
N LEU A 9 5.54 -17.36 25.78
CA LEU A 9 5.21 -17.56 24.37
C LEU A 9 3.72 -17.90 24.15
N VAL A 10 3.11 -18.67 25.04
CA VAL A 10 1.67 -18.98 24.96
C VAL A 10 0.86 -17.73 25.24
N ASN A 11 1.22 -16.95 26.25
CA ASN A 11 0.56 -15.69 26.60
C ASN A 11 0.67 -14.67 25.46
N ASP A 12 1.83 -14.56 24.82
CA ASP A 12 2.02 -13.64 23.69
C ASP A 12 1.18 -14.03 22.48
N ARG A 13 1.05 -15.33 22.18
CA ARG A 13 0.17 -15.80 21.09
C ARG A 13 -1.29 -15.49 21.37
N GLN A 14 -1.73 -15.65 22.60
CA GLN A 14 -3.10 -15.32 22.99
C GLN A 14 -3.35 -13.83 22.84
N ARG A 15 -2.47 -12.97 23.37
CA ARG A 15 -2.56 -11.51 23.24
C ARG A 15 -2.54 -11.04 21.79
N ALA A 16 -1.70 -11.64 20.95
CA ALA A 16 -1.68 -11.38 19.52
C ALA A 16 -3.02 -11.74 18.86
N GLY A 17 -3.62 -12.87 19.24
CA GLY A 17 -4.94 -13.27 18.78
C GLY A 17 -6.05 -12.31 19.20
N GLU A 18 -5.99 -11.78 20.44
CA GLU A 18 -6.92 -10.77 20.94
C GLU A 18 -6.78 -9.45 20.18
N LEU A 19 -5.54 -8.98 19.94
CA LEU A 19 -5.29 -7.82 19.11
C LEU A 19 -5.87 -8.01 17.70
N GLY A 20 -5.64 -9.16 17.09
CA GLY A 20 -6.17 -9.49 15.77
C GLY A 20 -7.71 -9.42 15.72
N LYS A 21 -8.41 -9.98 16.72
CA LYS A 21 -9.87 -9.90 16.82
C LYS A 21 -10.37 -8.46 16.92
N LYS A 22 -9.68 -7.60 17.68
CA LYS A 22 -10.02 -6.18 17.78
C LYS A 22 -9.86 -5.45 16.47
N ILE A 23 -8.77 -5.73 15.73
CA ILE A 23 -8.56 -5.16 14.39
C ILE A 23 -9.70 -5.56 13.46
N LEU A 24 -10.08 -6.84 13.42
CA LEU A 24 -11.20 -7.32 12.60
C LEU A 24 -12.53 -6.65 13.00
N THR A 25 -12.75 -6.40 14.29
CA THR A 25 -13.93 -5.69 14.77
C THR A 25 -13.96 -4.24 14.29
N VAL A 26 -12.81 -3.54 14.34
CA VAL A 26 -12.68 -2.18 13.80
C VAL A 26 -12.95 -2.16 12.30
N MET A 27 -12.40 -3.11 11.54
CA MET A 27 -12.66 -3.23 10.10
C MET A 27 -14.15 -3.37 9.80
N ALA A 28 -14.86 -4.23 10.54
CA ALA A 28 -16.29 -4.44 10.37
C ALA A 28 -17.12 -3.20 10.74
N GLN A 29 -16.72 -2.45 11.78
CA GLN A 29 -17.41 -1.23 12.21
C GLN A 29 -17.12 -0.04 11.31
N LEU A 30 -15.94 0.04 10.72
CA LEU A 30 -15.55 1.11 9.82
C LEU A 30 -16.33 1.02 8.51
N GLY A 31 -16.47 -0.18 7.96
CA GLY A 31 -17.26 -0.43 6.74
C GLY A 31 -16.74 0.33 5.53
N THR A 32 -17.66 0.76 4.68
CA THR A 32 -17.37 1.54 3.46
C THR A 32 -17.46 3.04 3.77
N LEU A 33 -16.45 3.79 3.36
CA LEU A 33 -16.43 5.25 3.50
C LEU A 33 -16.84 5.93 2.18
N ASP A 34 -17.59 7.03 2.31
CA ASP A 34 -17.90 7.87 1.17
C ASP A 34 -16.68 8.74 0.79
N LYS A 35 -16.50 8.99 -0.49
CA LYS A 35 -15.52 9.94 -0.98
C LYS A 35 -16.05 11.35 -0.78
N ASP A 36 -15.40 12.11 0.09
CA ASP A 36 -15.77 13.48 0.48
C ASP A 36 -14.83 14.55 -0.09
N GLY A 37 -13.65 14.13 -0.59
CA GLY A 37 -12.67 15.01 -1.20
C GLY A 37 -12.74 14.98 -2.73
N VAL A 38 -12.47 16.13 -3.37
CA VAL A 38 -12.39 16.26 -4.82
C VAL A 38 -11.05 16.86 -5.22
N ASN A 39 -10.31 16.19 -6.07
CA ASN A 39 -9.12 16.75 -6.70
C ASN A 39 -9.50 17.36 -8.07
N MET A 40 -9.77 18.67 -8.07
CA MET A 40 -10.18 19.39 -9.30
C MET A 40 -9.11 19.37 -10.40
N LYS A 41 -7.82 19.24 -10.05
CA LYS A 41 -6.73 19.27 -11.04
C LYS A 41 -6.59 17.94 -11.78
N GLN A 42 -6.99 16.85 -11.15
CA GLN A 42 -6.85 15.48 -11.68
C GLN A 42 -8.22 14.79 -11.86
N SER A 43 -9.31 15.52 -11.58
CA SER A 43 -10.70 15.09 -11.81
C SER A 43 -11.04 13.74 -11.15
N TYR A 44 -10.57 13.50 -9.91
CA TYR A 44 -10.95 12.32 -9.13
C TYR A 44 -11.44 12.70 -7.73
N THR A 45 -12.26 11.83 -7.15
CA THR A 45 -12.73 11.91 -5.77
C THR A 45 -11.93 10.96 -4.88
N PHE A 46 -11.81 11.31 -3.60
CA PHE A 46 -11.07 10.51 -2.62
C PHE A 46 -11.68 10.63 -1.22
N VAL A 47 -11.40 9.67 -0.36
CA VAL A 47 -11.69 9.78 1.07
C VAL A 47 -10.66 10.72 1.69
N SER A 48 -11.10 11.82 2.32
CA SER A 48 -10.19 12.72 3.03
C SER A 48 -9.59 12.03 4.26
N TYR A 49 -8.48 12.57 4.76
CA TYR A 49 -7.91 12.10 6.02
C TYR A 49 -8.84 12.45 7.18
N GLU A 50 -9.50 13.59 7.10
CA GLU A 50 -10.45 14.07 8.09
C GLU A 50 -11.62 13.12 8.27
N ALA A 51 -12.22 12.63 7.18
CA ALA A 51 -13.33 11.68 7.22
C ALA A 51 -12.89 10.33 7.82
N LEU A 52 -11.74 9.80 7.41
CA LEU A 52 -11.17 8.58 7.96
C LEU A 52 -10.88 8.73 9.46
N ASN A 53 -10.17 9.81 9.84
CA ASN A 53 -9.76 10.06 11.20
C ASN A 53 -10.96 10.27 12.14
N ALA A 54 -12.01 10.97 11.70
CA ALA A 54 -13.24 11.14 12.47
C ALA A 54 -13.87 9.78 12.83
N ARG A 55 -13.93 8.85 11.87
CA ARG A 55 -14.47 7.52 12.11
C ARG A 55 -13.57 6.69 13.04
N LEU A 56 -12.25 6.72 12.81
CA LEU A 56 -11.30 5.97 13.64
C LEU A 56 -11.25 6.50 15.07
N THR A 57 -11.33 7.81 15.28
CA THR A 57 -11.37 8.44 16.61
C THR A 57 -12.56 7.97 17.45
N GLU A 58 -13.68 7.64 16.80
CA GLU A 58 -14.84 7.07 17.47
C GLU A 58 -14.69 5.57 17.76
N ILE A 59 -14.17 4.80 16.78
CA ILE A 59 -14.19 3.33 16.82
C ILE A 59 -13.01 2.76 17.62
N LEU A 60 -11.81 3.30 17.46
CA LEU A 60 -10.59 2.75 18.10
C LEU A 60 -10.69 2.70 19.63
N PRO A 61 -11.09 3.79 20.34
CA PRO A 61 -11.18 3.76 21.80
C PRO A 61 -12.23 2.75 22.31
N ARG A 62 -13.35 2.60 21.60
CA ARG A 62 -14.41 1.64 21.96
C ARG A 62 -13.92 0.19 21.88
N ASN A 63 -12.93 -0.08 21.03
CA ASN A 63 -12.33 -1.39 20.87
C ASN A 63 -11.02 -1.56 21.67
N GLY A 64 -10.63 -0.56 22.45
CA GLY A 64 -9.40 -0.60 23.24
C GLY A 64 -8.15 -0.69 22.38
N LEU A 65 -8.14 0.02 21.23
CA LEU A 65 -6.99 0.13 20.34
C LEU A 65 -6.46 1.55 20.31
N ALA A 66 -5.13 1.67 20.21
CA ALA A 66 -4.47 2.93 19.92
C ALA A 66 -3.47 2.75 18.78
N LEU A 67 -3.44 3.72 17.87
CA LEU A 67 -2.46 3.85 16.80
C LEU A 67 -1.51 4.99 17.15
N ILE A 68 -0.22 4.70 17.26
CA ILE A 68 0.79 5.67 17.70
C ILE A 68 1.87 5.77 16.62
N PRO A 69 1.84 6.80 15.77
CA PRO A 69 2.87 7.04 14.78
C PRO A 69 4.12 7.64 15.42
N SER A 70 5.28 7.28 14.89
CA SER A 70 6.57 7.87 15.20
C SER A 70 7.38 7.98 13.94
N PHE A 71 7.92 9.17 13.66
CA PHE A 71 8.73 9.44 12.48
C PHE A 71 10.17 9.70 12.93
N ASP A 72 11.12 9.04 12.29
CA ASP A 72 12.53 9.02 12.65
C ASP A 72 13.48 9.40 11.50
N GLU A 73 12.99 9.41 10.27
CA GLU A 73 13.78 9.75 9.09
C GLU A 73 13.02 10.69 8.16
N TYR A 74 13.65 11.83 7.80
CA TYR A 74 13.15 12.80 6.85
C TYR A 74 14.18 12.99 5.74
N ILE A 75 13.77 12.77 4.50
CA ILE A 75 14.61 12.96 3.32
C ILE A 75 13.98 14.06 2.48
N GLU A 76 14.65 15.19 2.36
CA GLU A 76 14.21 16.32 1.56
C GLU A 76 15.03 16.44 0.28
N ARG A 77 14.37 16.74 -0.83
CA ARG A 77 14.97 16.99 -2.12
C ARG A 77 14.23 18.09 -2.85
N GLU A 78 14.95 18.97 -3.50
CA GLU A 78 14.37 19.89 -4.47
C GLU A 78 14.18 19.14 -5.79
N ILE A 79 12.99 19.22 -6.33
CA ILE A 79 12.64 18.65 -7.64
C ILE A 79 11.88 19.70 -8.46
N GLN A 80 11.93 19.59 -9.78
CA GLN A 80 11.06 20.36 -10.64
C GLN A 80 9.76 19.60 -10.88
N ASN A 81 8.64 20.30 -10.73
CA ASN A 81 7.33 19.78 -11.10
C ASN A 81 7.14 19.82 -12.62
N LYS A 82 6.02 19.30 -13.12
CA LYS A 82 5.70 19.27 -14.56
C LYS A 82 5.64 20.66 -15.23
N SER A 83 5.47 21.73 -14.45
CA SER A 83 5.47 23.12 -14.94
C SER A 83 6.85 23.79 -14.82
N GLY A 84 7.89 23.07 -14.44
CA GLY A 84 9.25 23.60 -14.29
C GLY A 84 9.48 24.35 -12.96
N GLN A 85 8.50 24.42 -12.06
CA GLN A 85 8.63 25.09 -10.78
C GLN A 85 9.39 24.19 -9.80
N LEU A 86 10.34 24.76 -9.04
CA LEU A 86 11.01 24.09 -7.93
C LEU A 86 10.02 23.83 -6.79
N VAL A 87 9.98 22.62 -6.32
CA VAL A 87 9.18 22.18 -5.18
C VAL A 87 10.04 21.30 -4.27
N THR A 88 9.83 21.40 -2.98
CA THR A 88 10.46 20.48 -2.01
C THR A 88 9.65 19.19 -1.94
N ARG A 89 10.29 18.08 -2.24
CA ARG A 89 9.76 16.75 -1.98
C ARG A 89 10.32 16.23 -0.66
N THR A 90 9.44 15.91 0.27
CA THR A 90 9.80 15.25 1.52
C THR A 90 9.31 13.80 1.52
N ILE A 91 10.20 12.90 1.89
CA ILE A 91 9.89 11.49 2.18
C ILE A 91 10.10 11.31 3.67
N VAL A 92 9.08 10.81 4.36
CA VAL A 92 9.17 10.46 5.78
C VAL A 92 9.12 8.96 5.94
N LYS A 93 9.92 8.44 6.87
CA LYS A 93 9.88 7.03 7.28
C LYS A 93 9.71 6.98 8.79
N GLY A 94 9.02 5.94 9.24
CA GLY A 94 8.76 5.80 10.66
C GLY A 94 8.11 4.46 10.98
N THR A 95 7.49 4.43 12.14
CA THR A 95 6.83 3.25 12.70
C THR A 95 5.45 3.63 13.18
N MET A 96 4.46 2.80 12.87
CA MET A 96 3.16 2.80 13.49
C MET A 96 3.10 1.69 14.53
N MET A 97 2.86 2.05 15.77
CA MET A 97 2.59 1.08 16.83
C MET A 97 1.08 0.90 16.97
N ILE A 98 0.63 -0.35 16.82
CA ILE A 98 -0.75 -0.78 17.08
C ILE A 98 -0.75 -1.37 18.49
N LEU A 99 -1.41 -0.69 19.43
CA LEU A 99 -1.44 -1.06 20.83
C LEU A 99 -2.84 -1.54 21.24
N ASP A 100 -2.89 -2.74 21.79
CA ASP A 100 -4.04 -3.18 22.59
C ASP A 100 -3.93 -2.58 23.99
N THR A 101 -4.77 -1.60 24.29
CA THR A 101 -4.73 -0.89 25.57
C THR A 101 -5.19 -1.74 26.75
N THR A 102 -5.86 -2.88 26.51
CA THR A 102 -6.34 -3.80 27.54
C THR A 102 -5.24 -4.75 28.00
N THR A 103 -4.48 -5.31 27.06
CA THR A 103 -3.46 -6.31 27.34
C THR A 103 -2.04 -5.72 27.39
N GLY A 104 -1.87 -4.51 26.88
CA GLY A 104 -0.56 -3.89 26.68
C GLY A 104 0.26 -4.52 25.53
N TYR A 105 -0.33 -5.46 24.79
CA TYR A 105 0.34 -6.06 23.64
C TYR A 105 0.40 -5.09 22.46
N ALA A 106 1.54 -4.99 21.81
CA ALA A 106 1.72 -4.07 20.71
C ALA A 106 2.49 -4.69 19.55
N VAL A 107 2.11 -4.28 18.34
CA VAL A 107 2.81 -4.62 17.11
C VAL A 107 3.30 -3.34 16.45
N LYS A 108 4.53 -3.35 15.96
CA LYS A 108 5.13 -2.22 15.23
C LYS A 108 5.21 -2.53 13.75
N CYS A 109 4.71 -1.61 12.93
CA CYS A 109 4.75 -1.70 11.48
C CYS A 109 5.49 -0.50 10.90
N ARG A 110 6.29 -0.71 9.85
CA ARG A 110 6.94 0.40 9.15
C ARG A 110 5.91 1.21 8.37
N ILE A 111 6.05 2.54 8.42
CA ILE A 111 5.27 3.47 7.61
C ILE A 111 6.19 4.36 6.78
N ILE A 112 5.70 4.75 5.61
CA ILE A 112 6.40 5.65 4.71
C ILE A 112 5.36 6.55 4.02
N GLY A 113 5.66 7.83 3.94
CA GLY A 113 4.89 8.81 3.19
C GLY A 113 5.79 9.72 2.37
N ALA A 114 5.24 10.32 1.35
CA ALA A 114 5.95 11.31 0.56
C ALA A 114 4.96 12.35 0.01
N ASP A 115 5.35 13.61 0.07
CA ASP A 115 4.58 14.69 -0.54
C ASP A 115 5.50 15.78 -1.08
N ASN A 116 4.94 16.65 -1.92
CA ASN A 116 5.62 17.77 -2.52
C ASN A 116 4.93 19.07 -2.13
N ASP A 117 5.69 20.10 -1.80
CA ASP A 117 5.13 21.40 -1.48
C ASP A 117 6.05 22.56 -1.91
N THR A 118 5.46 23.67 -2.27
CA THR A 118 6.17 24.92 -2.63
C THR A 118 6.36 25.87 -1.45
N ALA A 119 5.65 25.64 -0.35
CA ALA A 119 5.58 26.54 0.80
C ALA A 119 6.18 25.95 2.09
N GLY A 120 7.05 24.94 1.98
CA GLY A 120 7.74 24.35 3.13
C GLY A 120 6.86 23.45 4.01
N LYS A 121 5.69 23.01 3.53
CA LYS A 121 4.77 22.15 4.28
C LYS A 121 4.84 20.67 3.87
N SER A 122 5.84 20.29 3.07
CA SER A 122 5.97 18.94 2.52
C SER A 122 6.14 17.87 3.61
N GLY A 123 6.84 18.18 4.70
CA GLY A 123 7.03 17.25 5.81
C GLY A 123 5.72 16.83 6.46
N GLY A 124 4.92 17.77 6.96
CA GLY A 124 3.62 17.47 7.58
C GLY A 124 2.62 16.81 6.65
N LYS A 125 2.66 17.13 5.36
CA LYS A 125 1.86 16.44 4.34
C LYS A 125 2.32 14.99 4.17
N ALA A 126 3.63 14.76 4.12
CA ALA A 126 4.20 13.41 3.99
C ALA A 126 3.88 12.55 5.21
N GLU A 127 3.89 13.11 6.44
CA GLU A 127 3.46 12.43 7.66
C GLU A 127 1.99 12.03 7.59
N THR A 128 1.11 12.97 7.24
CA THR A 128 -0.32 12.72 7.06
C THR A 128 -0.58 11.62 6.03
N GLU A 129 0.12 11.68 4.91
CA GLU A 129 0.00 10.64 3.86
C GLU A 129 0.47 9.27 4.36
N ALA A 130 1.56 9.21 5.15
CA ALA A 130 2.05 7.97 5.73
C ALA A 130 1.01 7.32 6.65
N VAL A 131 0.43 8.10 7.55
CA VAL A 131 -0.58 7.64 8.53
C VAL A 131 -1.84 7.21 7.79
N LYS A 132 -2.42 8.08 6.96
CA LYS A 132 -3.64 7.80 6.19
C LYS A 132 -3.50 6.52 5.37
N ARG A 133 -2.41 6.39 4.62
CA ARG A 133 -2.18 5.21 3.78
C ARG A 133 -2.05 3.93 4.59
N PHE A 134 -1.40 4.01 5.75
CA PHE A 134 -1.29 2.88 6.66
C PHE A 134 -2.66 2.47 7.20
N GLU A 135 -3.44 3.41 7.71
CA GLU A 135 -4.76 3.16 8.29
C GLU A 135 -5.74 2.58 7.27
N MET A 136 -5.78 3.16 6.06
CA MET A 136 -6.61 2.65 4.97
C MET A 136 -6.27 1.20 4.62
N LYS A 137 -4.97 0.85 4.59
CA LYS A 137 -4.52 -0.52 4.30
C LYS A 137 -4.74 -1.47 5.46
N LEU A 138 -4.44 -1.05 6.70
CA LEU A 138 -4.63 -1.87 7.90
C LEU A 138 -6.08 -2.31 8.06
N PHE A 139 -7.02 -1.39 7.83
CA PHE A 139 -8.44 -1.65 8.02
C PHE A 139 -9.16 -2.01 6.72
N HIS A 140 -8.43 -2.20 5.60
CA HIS A 140 -9.00 -2.53 4.30
C HIS A 140 -10.18 -1.62 3.94
N VAL A 141 -9.99 -0.30 4.11
CA VAL A 141 -11.04 0.68 3.87
C VAL A 141 -11.48 0.60 2.42
N THR A 142 -12.76 0.27 2.22
CA THR A 142 -13.41 0.29 0.92
C THR A 142 -14.06 1.65 0.69
N THR A 143 -14.04 2.12 -0.53
CA THR A 143 -14.74 3.33 -0.94
C THR A 143 -15.90 2.93 -1.84
N LYS A 144 -16.98 3.70 -1.78
CA LYS A 144 -18.07 3.55 -2.74
C LYS A 144 -17.60 4.07 -4.10
N ASP A 145 -16.88 3.28 -4.83
CA ASP A 145 -16.58 3.54 -6.22
C ASP A 145 -17.51 2.74 -7.09
N GLU A 146 -18.26 3.44 -7.85
CA GLU A 146 -19.12 2.82 -8.84
C GLU A 146 -18.33 2.28 -10.04
N GLN A 147 -17.07 2.70 -10.20
CA GLN A 147 -16.19 2.20 -11.26
C GLN A 147 -14.73 2.39 -10.87
N ASP A 148 -14.03 1.29 -10.63
CA ASP A 148 -12.58 1.25 -10.79
C ASP A 148 -12.30 1.54 -12.28
N PRO A 149 -11.60 2.62 -12.64
CA PRO A 149 -11.29 2.90 -14.05
C PRO A 149 -10.50 1.76 -14.71
N ASP A 150 -9.82 0.93 -13.92
CA ASP A 150 -9.10 -0.27 -14.35
C ASP A 150 -9.93 -1.55 -14.09
N GLY A 151 -11.02 -1.45 -13.32
CA GLY A 151 -11.93 -2.52 -12.98
C GLY A 151 -13.13 -2.53 -13.90
N HIS A 152 -12.97 -3.03 -15.10
CA HIS A 152 -14.11 -3.57 -15.83
C HIS A 152 -14.75 -4.62 -14.92
N GLY A 153 -16.01 -4.38 -14.48
CA GLY A 153 -16.67 -5.19 -13.47
C GLY A 153 -16.49 -6.68 -13.73
N ILE A 154 -15.58 -7.29 -13.01
CA ILE A 154 -15.41 -8.74 -13.06
C ILE A 154 -16.66 -9.29 -12.42
N ASP A 155 -17.51 -9.90 -13.20
CA ASP A 155 -18.59 -10.74 -12.68
C ASP A 155 -17.92 -11.87 -11.89
N ILE A 156 -17.96 -11.76 -10.56
CA ILE A 156 -17.39 -12.78 -9.66
C ILE A 156 -17.98 -14.17 -9.88
N ASN A 157 -19.18 -14.26 -10.48
CA ASN A 157 -19.79 -15.53 -10.83
C ASN A 157 -19.35 -16.02 -12.22
N ASN A 158 -18.88 -15.12 -13.07
CA ASN A 158 -18.33 -15.45 -14.38
C ASN A 158 -17.21 -14.45 -14.77
N PRO A 159 -16.00 -14.57 -14.22
CA PRO A 159 -14.90 -13.63 -14.46
C PRO A 159 -14.43 -13.61 -15.93
N PHE A 160 -14.94 -14.51 -16.77
CA PHE A 160 -14.67 -14.58 -18.21
C PHE A 160 -15.88 -14.18 -19.06
N ALA A 161 -16.95 -13.68 -18.44
CA ALA A 161 -18.12 -13.21 -19.20
C ALA A 161 -17.77 -11.92 -19.93
N TRP A 162 -17.85 -11.98 -21.23
CA TRP A 162 -17.78 -10.82 -22.09
C TRP A 162 -19.04 -9.96 -21.91
N ASN A 163 -18.89 -8.66 -21.60
CA ASN A 163 -19.99 -7.75 -21.40
C ASN A 163 -20.30 -6.98 -22.70
N PRO A 164 -21.38 -7.29 -23.41
CA PRO A 164 -21.70 -6.66 -24.69
C PRO A 164 -22.10 -5.18 -24.59
N GLY A 165 -22.26 -4.63 -23.38
CA GLY A 165 -22.54 -3.21 -23.14
C GLY A 165 -21.29 -2.32 -23.01
N ASP A 166 -20.10 -2.89 -22.98
CA ASP A 166 -18.85 -2.15 -22.92
C ASP A 166 -18.52 -1.54 -24.30
N PRO A 167 -18.27 -0.23 -24.42
CA PRO A 167 -17.83 0.39 -25.66
C PRO A 167 -16.57 -0.24 -26.28
N GLN A 168 -15.73 -0.88 -25.48
CA GLN A 168 -14.56 -1.63 -25.93
C GLN A 168 -14.88 -3.08 -26.33
N SER A 169 -16.08 -3.57 -26.03
CA SER A 169 -16.50 -4.93 -26.36
C SER A 169 -16.62 -5.19 -27.87
N ASN A 170 -16.59 -4.14 -28.69
CA ASN A 170 -16.53 -4.26 -30.16
C ASN A 170 -15.12 -4.55 -30.69
N GLN A 171 -14.10 -4.55 -29.83
CA GLN A 171 -12.79 -5.05 -30.22
C GLN A 171 -12.82 -6.58 -30.09
N LYS A 172 -12.74 -7.25 -31.23
CA LYS A 172 -12.55 -8.71 -31.29
C LYS A 172 -11.47 -9.10 -30.29
N PRO A 173 -11.70 -10.08 -29.40
CA PRO A 173 -10.68 -10.48 -28.44
C PRO A 173 -9.36 -10.72 -29.21
N PRO A 174 -8.24 -10.23 -28.69
CA PRO A 174 -6.96 -10.45 -29.34
C PRO A 174 -6.82 -11.95 -29.54
N GLN A 175 -6.70 -12.36 -30.81
CA GLN A 175 -6.44 -13.76 -31.11
C GLN A 175 -5.18 -14.13 -30.33
N PRO A 176 -5.13 -15.34 -29.74
CA PRO A 176 -3.90 -15.79 -29.09
C PRO A 176 -2.77 -15.59 -30.08
N GLN A 177 -1.88 -14.67 -29.79
CA GLN A 177 -0.65 -14.56 -30.56
C GLN A 177 0.05 -15.89 -30.35
N GLU A 178 0.11 -16.69 -31.40
CA GLU A 178 1.02 -17.82 -31.45
C GLU A 178 2.41 -17.23 -31.26
N PHE A 179 2.93 -17.33 -30.04
CA PHE A 179 4.32 -17.03 -29.80
C PHE A 179 5.11 -17.96 -30.71
N PRO A 180 5.92 -17.45 -31.64
CA PRO A 180 6.76 -18.33 -32.47
C PRO A 180 7.58 -19.17 -31.49
N MET A 181 7.33 -20.47 -31.51
CA MET A 181 8.13 -21.41 -30.72
C MET A 181 9.60 -21.17 -31.17
N ASN A 182 10.37 -20.63 -30.22
CA ASN A 182 11.80 -20.44 -30.44
C ASN A 182 12.39 -21.77 -30.91
N GLN A 183 12.75 -21.84 -32.18
CA GLN A 183 13.60 -22.90 -32.66
C GLN A 183 14.85 -22.91 -31.76
N PRO A 184 15.31 -24.05 -31.28
CA PRO A 184 16.50 -24.13 -30.46
C PRO A 184 17.67 -23.51 -31.25
N GLN A 185 18.15 -22.35 -30.78
CA GLN A 185 19.33 -21.73 -31.32
C GLN A 185 20.49 -22.72 -31.12
N GLN A 186 21.12 -23.11 -32.22
CA GLN A 186 22.36 -23.87 -32.16
C GLN A 186 23.38 -23.10 -31.30
N PRO A 187 24.09 -23.77 -30.38
CA PRO A 187 25.06 -23.12 -29.53
C PRO A 187 26.13 -22.48 -30.42
N LYS A 188 26.28 -21.17 -30.36
CA LYS A 188 27.42 -20.46 -30.95
C LYS A 188 28.68 -21.01 -30.31
N GLY A 189 29.54 -21.57 -31.14
CA GLY A 189 30.80 -22.18 -30.71
C GLY A 189 31.62 -21.23 -29.83
N TYR A 190 32.10 -21.75 -28.73
CA TYR A 190 33.04 -21.06 -27.86
C TYR A 190 34.34 -20.76 -28.64
N PRO A 191 34.93 -19.56 -28.47
CA PRO A 191 36.25 -19.32 -29.03
C PRO A 191 37.27 -20.28 -28.39
N PRO A 192 38.26 -20.74 -29.16
CA PRO A 192 39.27 -21.65 -28.63
C PRO A 192 40.08 -20.97 -27.52
N PRO A 193 40.53 -21.74 -26.49
CA PRO A 193 41.30 -21.19 -25.39
C PRO A 193 42.65 -20.61 -25.91
N PRO A 194 43.14 -19.54 -25.25
CA PRO A 194 44.41 -18.93 -25.63
C PRO A 194 45.55 -19.91 -25.45
N GLN A 195 46.39 -20.06 -26.47
CA GLN A 195 47.62 -20.85 -26.41
C GLN A 195 48.64 -20.10 -25.55
N TYR A 196 48.96 -20.64 -24.40
CA TYR A 196 50.10 -20.16 -23.60
C TYR A 196 51.39 -20.60 -24.24
N GLY A 197 52.15 -19.60 -24.73
CA GLY A 197 53.47 -19.82 -25.24
C GLY A 197 54.44 -20.35 -24.19
N GLN A 198 55.18 -21.40 -24.53
CA GLN A 198 56.25 -21.93 -23.70
C GLN A 198 57.37 -20.88 -23.65
N TYR A 199 57.67 -20.36 -22.49
CA TYR A 199 58.92 -19.65 -22.24
C TYR A 199 60.04 -20.65 -22.03
N ARG A 200 61.08 -20.49 -22.89
CA ARG A 200 62.39 -21.09 -22.66
C ARG A 200 63.19 -20.26 -21.67
#